data_de8855d1e4ff34e1910d95fda87519cc
#
_entry.id   de8855d1e4ff34e1910d95fda87519cc
#
_cell.length_a   1.000
_cell.length_b   1.000
_cell.length_c   1.000
_cell.angle_alpha   90.00
_cell.angle_beta   90.00
_cell.angle_gamma   90.00
#
_symmetry.space_group_name_H-M   'P 1'
#
loop_
_entity.id
_entity.type
_entity.pdbx_description
1 polymer ?
#
loop_
_entity_poly.entity_id
_entity_poly.type
_entity_poly.pdbx_seq_one_letter_code
_entity_poly.pdbx_strand_id
1 'polypeptide(L)'
;AVYYDHYEGTVFDMTVGLAAGPWGNPVRYRASKDNKPDDVAKFDWERSIAIYRCSYSFVSQMRPDMPAEIGTVLWYGADSPDTTVHVPIYAGTTEVPDAWANSNRWEFDQSCAWWAFNFVNNWATTGWNIIYPTIAEKRDTMEAKFFEEQADVDAKALELYNAGDVDGAKAYLT
;
A
#
# COMPACT_ATOMS: atom_id res chain seq x y z
N ALA A 1 -2.37 -7.01 6.68
CA ALA A 1 -1.62 -8.28 6.52
C ALA A 1 -1.86 -8.93 5.15
N VAL A 2 -3.11 -9.11 4.69
CA VAL A 2 -3.39 -9.85 3.42
C VAL A 2 -2.71 -9.20 2.20
N TYR A 3 -2.67 -7.88 2.12
CA TYR A 3 -2.06 -7.16 1.00
C TYR A 3 -0.52 -7.27 0.94
N TYR A 4 0.13 -7.71 2.01
CA TYR A 4 1.59 -7.83 2.09
C TYR A 4 2.08 -9.27 1.90
N ASP A 5 1.17 -10.17 1.57
CA ASP A 5 1.40 -11.62 1.58
C ASP A 5 2.11 -12.08 0.30
N HIS A 6 3.24 -12.75 0.48
CA HIS A 6 3.98 -13.47 -0.55
C HIS A 6 3.98 -14.98 -0.28
N TYR A 7 2.97 -15.44 0.49
CA TYR A 7 2.80 -16.83 0.92
C TYR A 7 3.90 -17.33 1.86
N GLU A 8 4.56 -16.41 2.60
CA GLU A 8 5.65 -16.74 3.50
C GLU A 8 5.25 -17.80 4.53
N GLY A 9 6.15 -18.76 4.77
CA GLY A 9 5.92 -19.87 5.69
C GLY A 9 4.98 -20.96 5.18
N THR A 10 4.55 -20.90 3.94
CA THR A 10 3.75 -21.95 3.27
C THR A 10 4.58 -22.72 2.25
N VAL A 11 4.00 -23.79 1.68
CA VAL A 11 4.64 -24.52 0.56
C VAL A 11 4.73 -23.68 -0.72
N PHE A 12 4.03 -22.55 -0.78
CA PHE A 12 4.01 -21.64 -1.91
C PHE A 12 4.85 -20.38 -1.67
N ASP A 13 5.64 -20.35 -0.59
CA ASP A 13 6.48 -19.19 -0.22
C ASP A 13 7.32 -18.71 -1.41
N MET A 14 7.04 -17.47 -1.83
CA MET A 14 7.69 -16.87 -3.00
C MET A 14 9.04 -16.24 -2.68
N THR A 15 9.39 -16.12 -1.40
CA THR A 15 10.66 -15.55 -0.95
C THR A 15 11.79 -16.58 -0.85
N VAL A 16 11.49 -17.85 -1.10
CA VAL A 16 12.46 -18.96 -1.02
C VAL A 16 12.59 -19.73 -2.34
N GLY A 17 13.61 -20.55 -2.43
CA GLY A 17 13.87 -21.41 -3.58
C GLY A 17 14.60 -20.71 -4.72
N LEU A 18 14.88 -21.47 -5.79
CA LEU A 18 15.70 -20.98 -6.92
C LEU A 18 15.08 -19.77 -7.63
N ALA A 19 13.75 -19.71 -7.71
CA ALA A 19 13.06 -18.62 -8.39
C ALA A 19 13.12 -17.28 -7.64
N ALA A 20 13.33 -17.31 -6.31
CA ALA A 20 13.52 -16.12 -5.49
C ALA A 20 14.97 -15.57 -5.57
N GLY A 21 15.88 -16.36 -6.11
CA GLY A 21 17.28 -16.02 -6.23
C GLY A 21 18.00 -15.88 -4.87
N PRO A 22 19.22 -15.34 -4.85
CA PRO A 22 20.01 -15.23 -3.63
C PRO A 22 19.47 -14.21 -2.62
N TRP A 23 18.58 -13.33 -3.06
CA TRP A 23 18.03 -12.23 -2.24
C TRP A 23 16.62 -12.48 -1.74
N GLY A 24 16.05 -13.69 -1.96
CA GLY A 24 14.71 -14.03 -1.52
C GLY A 24 13.64 -13.12 -2.13
N ASN A 25 13.79 -12.72 -3.38
CA ASN A 25 12.90 -11.76 -4.02
C ASN A 25 11.58 -12.43 -4.43
N PRO A 26 10.40 -11.99 -3.91
CA PRO A 26 9.11 -12.53 -4.30
C PRO A 26 8.71 -12.19 -5.73
N VAL A 27 9.35 -11.16 -6.32
CA VAL A 27 9.23 -10.85 -7.74
C VAL A 27 10.03 -11.88 -8.54
N ARG A 28 9.42 -13.03 -8.78
CA ARG A 28 10.08 -14.13 -9.46
C ARG A 28 10.47 -13.79 -10.88
N TYR A 29 11.68 -14.18 -11.24
CA TYR A 29 12.16 -14.05 -12.60
C TYR A 29 11.33 -14.91 -13.56
N ARG A 30 10.66 -14.28 -14.49
CA ARG A 30 9.91 -14.97 -15.53
C ARG A 30 10.88 -15.37 -16.65
N ALA A 31 11.07 -16.65 -16.85
CA ALA A 31 11.83 -17.13 -18.00
C ALA A 31 11.22 -16.57 -19.30
N SER A 32 12.08 -16.14 -20.23
CA SER A 32 11.65 -15.66 -21.53
C SER A 32 10.83 -16.75 -22.22
N LYS A 33 9.80 -16.36 -22.96
CA LYS A 33 8.98 -17.25 -23.77
C LYS A 33 9.82 -18.07 -24.75
N ASP A 34 10.93 -17.53 -25.20
CA ASP A 34 11.81 -18.14 -26.19
C ASP A 34 12.82 -19.16 -25.58
N ASN A 35 12.96 -19.19 -24.25
CA ASN A 35 13.88 -20.07 -23.54
C ASN A 35 13.17 -21.19 -22.77
N LYS A 36 11.89 -21.45 -23.04
CA LYS A 36 11.12 -22.50 -22.39
C LYS A 36 11.19 -23.79 -23.22
N PRO A 37 11.58 -24.91 -22.64
CA PRO A 37 11.25 -26.22 -23.19
C PRO A 37 9.71 -26.33 -23.35
N ASP A 38 9.24 -26.89 -24.46
CA ASP A 38 7.81 -26.98 -24.81
C ASP A 38 6.95 -27.66 -23.72
N ASP A 39 7.53 -28.52 -22.91
CA ASP A 39 6.89 -29.24 -21.81
C ASP A 39 6.79 -28.39 -20.53
N VAL A 40 7.63 -27.40 -20.33
CA VAL A 40 7.61 -26.48 -19.19
C VAL A 40 6.70 -25.26 -19.47
N ALA A 41 6.35 -25.02 -20.72
CA ALA A 41 5.51 -23.90 -21.14
C ALA A 41 4.04 -23.99 -20.66
N LYS A 42 3.64 -25.09 -20.06
CA LYS A 42 2.26 -25.36 -19.61
C LYS A 42 1.94 -24.85 -18.20
N PHE A 43 2.93 -24.40 -17.45
CA PHE A 43 2.72 -23.90 -16.09
C PHE A 43 2.63 -22.39 -16.10
N ASP A 44 1.51 -21.87 -15.58
CA ASP A 44 1.36 -20.46 -15.33
C ASP A 44 2.30 -20.01 -14.21
N TRP A 45 2.66 -18.73 -14.27
CA TRP A 45 3.53 -18.11 -13.29
C TRP A 45 2.73 -17.74 -12.04
N GLU A 46 3.15 -18.22 -10.88
CA GLU A 46 2.57 -17.83 -9.60
C GLU A 46 2.79 -16.34 -9.33
N ARG A 47 1.79 -15.74 -8.70
CA ARG A 47 1.81 -14.33 -8.31
C ARG A 47 1.41 -14.21 -6.87
N SER A 48 2.17 -13.43 -6.12
CA SER A 48 1.79 -13.04 -4.76
C SER A 48 0.56 -12.13 -4.78
N ILE A 49 -0.09 -11.99 -3.62
CA ILE A 49 -1.12 -10.97 -3.41
C ILE A 49 -0.47 -9.60 -3.49
N ALA A 50 0.68 -9.43 -2.80
CA ALA A 50 1.54 -8.28 -3.00
C ALA A 50 2.30 -8.42 -4.32
N ILE A 51 1.77 -7.83 -5.37
CA ILE A 51 2.39 -7.87 -6.69
C ILE A 51 3.00 -6.52 -7.06
N TYR A 52 4.29 -6.52 -7.40
CA TYR A 52 5.12 -5.35 -7.68
C TYR A 52 4.57 -4.37 -8.72
N ARG A 53 3.63 -4.79 -9.55
CA ARG A 53 3.03 -3.97 -10.63
C ARG A 53 1.65 -3.40 -10.27
N CYS A 54 1.24 -3.47 -9.01
CA CYS A 54 0.09 -2.73 -8.55
C CYS A 54 0.36 -1.23 -8.71
N SER A 55 -0.64 -0.48 -9.14
CA SER A 55 -0.52 0.98 -9.20
C SER A 55 -1.00 1.63 -7.91
N TYR A 56 -1.87 0.95 -7.18
CA TYR A 56 -2.41 1.33 -5.88
C TYR A 56 -3.15 0.16 -5.24
N SER A 57 -3.36 0.27 -3.95
CA SER A 57 -4.25 -0.62 -3.20
C SER A 57 -5.06 0.19 -2.19
N PHE A 58 -6.21 -0.32 -1.79
CA PHE A 58 -7.02 0.36 -0.79
C PHE A 58 -7.91 -0.59 0.00
N VAL A 59 -8.27 -0.15 1.21
CA VAL A 59 -9.32 -0.76 2.02
C VAL A 59 -10.34 0.31 2.37
N SER A 60 -11.61 0.06 2.09
CA SER A 60 -12.70 0.94 2.52
C SER A 60 -13.23 0.48 3.87
N GLN A 61 -13.22 1.38 4.84
CA GLN A 61 -13.83 1.20 6.15
C GLN A 61 -15.11 2.04 6.20
N MET A 62 -16.24 1.39 6.45
CA MET A 62 -17.55 2.06 6.57
C MET A 62 -18.15 1.77 7.93
N ARG A 63 -18.47 2.82 8.68
CA ARG A 63 -19.03 2.77 10.04
C ARG A 63 -20.41 3.46 10.01
N PRO A 64 -21.51 2.69 9.96
CA PRO A 64 -22.86 3.23 9.71
C PRO A 64 -23.44 4.01 10.88
N ASP A 65 -22.82 3.94 12.05
CA ASP A 65 -23.20 4.64 13.28
C ASP A 65 -22.64 6.07 13.36
N MET A 66 -21.92 6.50 12.33
CA MET A 66 -21.33 7.83 12.23
C MET A 66 -21.81 8.58 10.98
N PRO A 67 -21.75 9.94 10.95
CA PRO A 67 -21.92 10.69 9.72
C PRO A 67 -20.97 10.18 8.62
N ALA A 68 -21.45 10.14 7.38
CA ALA A 68 -20.69 9.54 6.27
C ALA A 68 -19.31 10.16 6.07
N GLU A 69 -19.21 11.48 6.31
CA GLU A 69 -17.97 12.25 6.21
C GLU A 69 -16.86 11.76 7.16
N ILE A 70 -17.27 11.23 8.33
CA ILE A 70 -16.38 10.76 9.40
C ILE A 70 -16.31 9.23 9.40
N GLY A 71 -17.46 8.58 9.24
CA GLY A 71 -17.60 7.13 9.32
C GLY A 71 -16.98 6.38 8.16
N THR A 72 -16.75 7.03 7.01
CA THR A 72 -16.18 6.40 5.83
C THR A 72 -14.72 6.83 5.65
N VAL A 73 -13.82 5.85 5.68
CA VAL A 73 -12.37 6.06 5.51
C VAL A 73 -11.86 5.14 4.41
N LEU A 74 -11.11 5.71 3.50
CA LEU A 74 -10.32 5.00 2.50
C LEU A 74 -8.89 4.92 2.97
N TRP A 75 -8.42 3.73 3.33
CA TRP A 75 -7.02 3.45 3.58
C TRP A 75 -6.33 3.23 2.24
N TYR A 76 -5.61 4.21 1.75
CA TYR A 76 -5.08 4.23 0.39
C TYR A 76 -3.55 4.14 0.40
N GLY A 77 -3.02 3.21 -0.39
CA GLY A 77 -1.59 3.04 -0.64
C GLY A 77 -1.27 3.16 -2.12
N ALA A 78 -0.27 3.96 -2.44
CA ALA A 78 0.23 4.12 -3.80
C ALA A 78 1.28 3.05 -4.14
N ASP A 79 1.33 2.60 -5.38
CA ASP A 79 2.25 1.58 -5.89
C ASP A 79 2.01 0.18 -5.30
N SER A 80 3.07 -0.60 -5.06
CA SER A 80 2.99 -1.96 -4.54
C SER A 80 2.55 -1.98 -3.08
N PRO A 81 1.56 -2.81 -2.71
CA PRO A 81 0.96 -2.75 -1.38
C PRO A 81 1.93 -3.11 -0.25
N ASP A 82 2.93 -3.93 -0.50
CA ASP A 82 3.89 -4.40 0.49
C ASP A 82 4.99 -3.37 0.84
N THR A 83 5.25 -2.43 -0.06
CA THR A 83 6.27 -1.39 0.09
C THR A 83 5.71 0.02 0.26
N THR A 84 4.39 0.16 0.29
CA THR A 84 3.69 1.43 0.54
C THR A 84 3.18 1.52 1.97
N VAL A 85 2.73 2.71 2.36
CA VAL A 85 1.99 2.98 3.59
C VAL A 85 0.55 3.31 3.21
N HIS A 86 -0.42 2.64 3.82
CA HIS A 86 -1.83 2.98 3.64
C HIS A 86 -2.20 4.15 4.55
N VAL A 87 -2.48 5.29 3.92
CA VAL A 87 -2.89 6.50 4.63
C VAL A 87 -4.41 6.60 4.71
N PRO A 88 -4.98 7.08 5.84
CA PRO A 88 -6.41 7.27 5.97
C PRO A 88 -6.86 8.53 5.23
N ILE A 89 -7.81 8.38 4.32
CA ILE A 89 -8.49 9.48 3.64
C ILE A 89 -9.98 9.39 4.01
N TYR A 90 -10.46 10.35 4.75
CA TYR A 90 -11.87 10.42 5.16
C TYR A 90 -12.76 10.88 4.00
N ALA A 91 -14.01 10.43 3.97
CA ALA A 91 -14.95 10.93 2.97
C ALA A 91 -15.25 12.43 3.10
N GLY A 92 -15.02 12.99 4.29
CA GLY A 92 -15.11 14.43 4.54
C GLY A 92 -13.89 15.24 4.10
N THR A 93 -12.78 14.60 3.73
CA THR A 93 -11.56 15.26 3.24
C THR A 93 -11.88 16.11 2.00
N THR A 94 -11.56 17.38 2.04
CA THR A 94 -11.82 18.33 0.94
C THR A 94 -10.59 18.62 0.10
N GLU A 95 -9.41 18.36 0.63
CA GLU A 95 -8.13 18.57 -0.04
C GLU A 95 -7.14 17.51 0.42
N VAL A 96 -6.31 17.02 -0.47
CA VAL A 96 -5.21 16.10 -0.13
C VAL A 96 -3.87 16.80 -0.40
N PRO A 97 -2.80 16.44 0.33
CA PRO A 97 -1.49 17.04 0.10
C PRO A 97 -1.06 16.92 -1.37
N ASP A 98 -0.39 17.94 -1.89
CA ASP A 98 0.06 18.02 -3.30
C ASP A 98 0.80 16.76 -3.77
N ALA A 99 1.60 16.17 -2.90
CA ALA A 99 2.32 14.94 -3.20
C ALA A 99 1.40 13.75 -3.56
N TRP A 100 0.16 13.75 -3.07
CA TRP A 100 -0.86 12.73 -3.37
C TRP A 100 -1.80 13.15 -4.49
N ALA A 101 -2.07 14.45 -4.65
CA ALA A 101 -2.95 15.00 -5.67
C ALA A 101 -2.29 15.03 -7.06
N ASN A 102 -1.01 15.35 -7.10
CA ASN A 102 -0.28 15.58 -8.34
C ASN A 102 0.64 14.41 -8.63
N SER A 103 0.28 13.62 -9.64
CA SER A 103 1.09 12.48 -10.08
C SER A 103 1.12 12.40 -11.60
N ASN A 104 2.33 12.36 -12.15
CA ASN A 104 2.55 11.99 -13.55
C ASN A 104 3.40 10.73 -13.60
N ARG A 105 2.81 9.60 -13.85
CA ARG A 105 3.54 8.31 -13.90
C ARG A 105 4.47 8.14 -15.10
N TRP A 106 4.46 9.07 -16.03
CA TRP A 106 5.34 9.05 -17.20
C TRP A 106 6.61 9.88 -17.02
N GLU A 107 6.67 10.66 -15.94
CA GLU A 107 7.79 11.53 -15.63
C GLU A 107 8.15 11.34 -14.14
N PHE A 108 9.42 10.99 -13.89
CA PHE A 108 9.90 10.76 -12.54
C PHE A 108 9.92 12.06 -11.73
N ASP A 109 9.20 12.07 -10.61
CA ASP A 109 9.13 13.20 -9.69
C ASP A 109 9.14 12.71 -8.24
N GLN A 110 10.22 12.96 -7.54
CA GLN A 110 10.38 12.57 -6.13
C GLN A 110 9.44 13.30 -5.17
N SER A 111 8.83 14.42 -5.55
CA SER A 111 7.83 15.12 -4.76
C SER A 111 6.46 14.44 -4.79
N CYS A 112 6.26 13.54 -5.71
CA CYS A 112 5.04 12.76 -5.88
C CYS A 112 5.08 11.48 -5.03
N ALA A 113 4.06 11.24 -4.23
CA ALA A 113 3.96 10.06 -3.37
C ALA A 113 4.08 8.75 -4.16
N TRP A 114 3.42 8.64 -5.31
CA TRP A 114 3.49 7.44 -6.13
C TRP A 114 4.94 7.10 -6.54
N TRP A 115 5.71 8.10 -7.00
CA TRP A 115 7.10 7.89 -7.39
C TRP A 115 8.02 7.61 -6.19
N ALA A 116 7.75 8.21 -5.04
CA ALA A 116 8.49 7.93 -3.82
C ALA A 116 8.36 6.45 -3.42
N PHE A 117 7.13 5.91 -3.40
CA PHE A 117 6.89 4.50 -3.11
C PHE A 117 7.39 3.57 -4.21
N ASN A 118 7.18 3.92 -5.48
CA ASN A 118 7.68 3.14 -6.61
C ASN A 118 9.21 3.04 -6.61
N PHE A 119 9.91 4.12 -6.28
CA PHE A 119 11.36 4.08 -6.13
C PHE A 119 11.79 3.10 -5.02
N VAL A 120 11.14 3.17 -3.85
CA VAL A 120 11.42 2.27 -2.73
C VAL A 120 11.13 0.81 -3.11
N ASN A 121 10.02 0.53 -3.77
CA ASN A 121 9.66 -0.79 -4.26
C ASN A 121 10.72 -1.35 -5.23
N ASN A 122 11.07 -0.59 -6.24
CA ASN A 122 12.09 -1.02 -7.21
C ASN A 122 13.45 -1.24 -6.55
N TRP A 123 13.82 -0.40 -5.58
CA TRP A 123 15.07 -0.57 -4.84
C TRP A 123 15.05 -1.83 -3.98
N ALA A 124 13.92 -2.16 -3.34
CA ALA A 124 13.77 -3.36 -2.54
C ALA A 124 14.04 -4.65 -3.34
N THR A 125 13.66 -4.68 -4.62
CA THR A 125 13.86 -5.85 -5.49
C THR A 125 15.33 -6.17 -5.75
N THR A 126 16.23 -5.24 -5.54
CA THR A 126 17.69 -5.43 -5.73
C THR A 126 18.37 -6.21 -4.61
N GLY A 127 17.76 -6.28 -3.43
CA GLY A 127 18.26 -6.97 -2.25
C GLY A 127 17.16 -7.20 -1.22
N TRP A 128 16.12 -7.92 -1.61
CA TRP A 128 14.86 -8.02 -0.89
C TRP A 128 15.01 -8.37 0.59
N ASN A 129 15.67 -9.49 0.90
CA ASN A 129 15.85 -9.98 2.27
C ASN A 129 16.69 -9.06 3.18
N ILE A 130 17.34 -8.06 2.61
CA ILE A 130 18.12 -7.07 3.35
C ILE A 130 17.33 -5.75 3.48
N ILE A 131 16.67 -5.31 2.41
CA ILE A 131 16.05 -3.99 2.30
C ILE A 131 14.61 -4.01 2.81
N TYR A 132 13.83 -5.02 2.40
CA TYR A 132 12.40 -5.10 2.72
C TYR A 132 12.09 -5.11 4.23
N PRO A 133 12.85 -5.79 5.12
CA PRO A 133 12.58 -5.73 6.56
C PRO A 133 12.56 -4.30 7.13
N THR A 134 13.45 -3.43 6.65
CA THR A 134 13.48 -2.02 7.06
C THR A 134 12.26 -1.26 6.54
N ILE A 135 11.83 -1.54 5.31
CA ILE A 135 10.62 -0.94 4.73
C ILE A 135 9.40 -1.37 5.53
N ALA A 136 9.26 -2.67 5.79
CA ALA A 136 8.16 -3.24 6.54
C ALA A 136 8.07 -2.65 7.96
N GLU A 137 9.18 -2.54 8.67
CA GLU A 137 9.23 -1.91 10.00
C GLU A 137 8.73 -0.45 9.97
N LYS A 138 9.16 0.33 9.00
CA LYS A 138 8.74 1.72 8.86
C LYS A 138 7.27 1.84 8.48
N ARG A 139 6.81 1.05 7.51
CA ARG A 139 5.40 0.96 7.12
C ARG A 139 4.53 0.63 8.34
N ASP A 140 4.85 -0.47 9.02
CA ASP A 140 4.06 -0.98 10.14
C ASP A 140 4.01 0.03 11.30
N THR A 141 5.12 0.74 11.55
CA THR A 141 5.17 1.81 12.56
C THR A 141 4.25 2.97 12.19
N MET A 142 4.25 3.39 10.92
CA MET A 142 3.43 4.51 10.45
C MET A 142 1.94 4.13 10.43
N GLU A 143 1.60 2.94 9.94
CA GLU A 143 0.21 2.46 9.93
C GLU A 143 -0.33 2.26 11.35
N ALA A 144 0.47 1.71 12.28
CA ALA A 144 0.08 1.58 13.67
C ALA A 144 -0.25 2.93 14.30
N LYS A 145 0.54 3.96 14.03
CA LYS A 145 0.28 5.32 14.49
C LYS A 145 -1.07 5.84 13.96
N PHE A 146 -1.37 5.66 12.68
CA PHE A 146 -2.65 6.09 12.12
C PHE A 146 -3.84 5.36 12.77
N PHE A 147 -3.71 4.07 13.07
CA PHE A 147 -4.75 3.31 13.77
C PHE A 147 -4.94 3.77 15.22
N GLU A 148 -3.86 4.11 15.92
CA GLU A 148 -3.92 4.63 17.28
C GLU A 148 -4.59 6.00 17.32
N GLU A 149 -4.27 6.89 16.37
CA GLU A 149 -4.80 8.25 16.32
C GLU A 149 -6.24 8.31 15.78
N GLN A 150 -6.72 7.30 15.06
CA GLN A 150 -8.03 7.32 14.41
C GLN A 150 -9.19 7.64 15.39
N ALA A 151 -9.16 7.05 16.58
CA ALA A 151 -10.24 7.25 17.56
C ALA A 151 -10.33 8.71 18.04
N ASP A 152 -9.19 9.36 18.24
CA ASP A 152 -9.13 10.75 18.68
C ASP A 152 -9.54 11.70 17.55
N VAL A 153 -9.12 11.41 16.32
CA VAL A 153 -9.53 12.16 15.13
C VAL A 153 -11.04 12.06 14.92
N ASP A 154 -11.61 10.87 15.01
CA ASP A 154 -13.05 10.64 14.91
C ASP A 154 -13.83 11.40 15.99
N ALA A 155 -13.37 11.31 17.24
CA ALA A 155 -14.03 11.98 18.36
C ALA A 155 -14.06 13.50 18.18
N LYS A 156 -12.94 14.08 17.73
CA LYS A 156 -12.87 15.53 17.51
C LYS A 156 -13.70 15.99 16.32
N ALA A 157 -13.69 15.23 15.22
CA ALA A 157 -14.55 15.52 14.07
C ALA A 157 -16.05 15.42 14.43
N LEU A 158 -16.43 14.41 15.23
CA LEU A 158 -17.81 14.24 15.72
C LEU A 158 -18.23 15.39 16.65
N GLU A 159 -17.34 15.87 17.51
CA GLU A 159 -17.62 17.04 18.37
C GLU A 159 -18.01 18.26 17.52
N LEU A 160 -17.22 18.59 16.50
CA LEU A 160 -17.48 19.69 15.58
C LEU A 160 -18.79 19.47 14.80
N TYR A 161 -18.96 18.30 14.24
CA TYR A 161 -20.15 17.95 13.47
C TYR A 161 -21.44 18.09 14.29
N ASN A 162 -21.43 17.57 15.53
CA ASN A 162 -22.59 17.62 16.43
C ASN A 162 -22.87 19.04 16.97
N ALA A 163 -21.87 19.91 16.99
CA ALA A 163 -22.03 21.34 17.28
C ALA A 163 -22.65 22.13 16.09
N GLY A 164 -22.88 21.47 14.95
CA GLY A 164 -23.40 22.09 13.73
C GLY A 164 -22.32 22.67 12.81
N ASP A 165 -21.04 22.56 13.18
CA ASP A 165 -19.91 23.01 12.39
C ASP A 165 -19.41 21.89 11.45
N VAL A 166 -20.20 21.57 10.45
CA VAL A 166 -19.89 20.50 9.46
C VAL A 166 -18.66 20.86 8.63
N ASP A 167 -18.51 22.13 8.27
CA ASP A 167 -17.37 22.58 7.48
C ASP A 167 -16.06 22.54 8.30
N GLY A 168 -16.16 22.91 9.59
CA GLY A 168 -15.05 22.76 10.54
C GLY A 168 -14.65 21.30 10.74
N ALA A 169 -15.62 20.38 10.82
CA ALA A 169 -15.35 18.95 10.89
C ALA A 169 -14.60 18.45 9.65
N LYS A 170 -15.03 18.83 8.44
CA LYS A 170 -14.34 18.48 7.18
C LYS A 170 -12.94 19.07 7.08
N ALA A 171 -12.79 20.34 7.47
CA ALA A 171 -11.47 20.98 7.50
C ALA A 171 -10.51 20.29 8.47
N TYR A 172 -11.02 19.78 9.59
CA TYR A 172 -10.22 19.03 10.55
C TYR A 172 -9.78 17.64 10.00
N LEU A 173 -10.59 17.02 9.15
CA LEU A 173 -10.29 15.73 8.50
C LEU A 173 -9.39 15.87 7.25
N THR A 174 -9.04 17.09 6.88
CA THR A 174 -8.19 17.43 5.72
C THR A 174 -6.76 17.66 6.13
#